data_ec20f0a5974801f72be958dfb7a0dc1f
#
_entry.id   ec20f0a5974801f72be958dfb7a0dc1f
#
_cell.length_a   1.000
_cell.length_b   1.000
_cell.length_c   1.000
_cell.angle_alpha   90.00
_cell.angle_beta   90.00
_cell.angle_gamma   90.00
#
_symmetry.space_group_name_H-M   'P 1'
#
loop_
_entity.id
_entity.type
_entity.pdbx_description
1 polymer ?
#
loop_
_entity_poly.entity_id
_entity_poly.type
_entity_poly.pdbx_seq_one_letter_code
_entity_poly.pdbx_strand_id
1 'polypeptide(L)'
;MKRYYWAAKAVTQLNQIVLLNIEEALYDRTHHAERPMTPINARFFDRSGLIEVCDDELYMREPQAILETFLLYQNTVGITGFSARTLRALYSARPIMNAKFRSDPVNRDTFMAILKAPEGITHAMRLMNQNSVLGRYLWPFRNIVGQMQHDLFHVYTVDQHT
;
A
#
# COMPACT_ATOMS: atom_id res chain seq x y z
N MET A 1 -8.15 22.06 8.80
CA MET A 1 -8.68 20.70 8.57
C MET A 1 -7.73 19.82 7.77
N LYS A 2 -7.30 20.15 6.54
CA LYS A 2 -6.35 19.31 5.74
C LYS A 2 -5.08 18.90 6.49
N ARG A 3 -4.44 19.83 7.20
CA ARG A 3 -3.22 19.53 8.00
C ARG A 3 -3.45 18.50 9.10
N TYR A 4 -4.58 18.61 9.79
CA TYR A 4 -4.97 17.65 10.83
C TYR A 4 -5.17 16.25 10.23
N TYR A 5 -5.91 16.15 9.11
CA TYR A 5 -6.14 14.89 8.42
C TYR A 5 -4.84 14.20 7.98
N TRP A 6 -3.90 14.96 7.42
CA TRP A 6 -2.58 14.44 7.03
C TRP A 6 -1.77 13.95 8.23
N ALA A 7 -1.81 14.67 9.34
CA ALA A 7 -1.16 14.25 10.57
C ALA A 7 -1.80 12.98 11.14
N ALA A 8 -3.13 12.94 11.23
CA ALA A 8 -3.87 11.78 11.69
C ALA A 8 -3.58 10.55 10.83
N LYS A 9 -3.57 10.70 9.49
CA LYS A 9 -3.22 9.62 8.56
C LYS A 9 -1.79 9.10 8.77
N ALA A 10 -0.83 10.00 8.99
CA ALA A 10 0.55 9.61 9.26
C ALA A 10 0.68 8.83 10.57
N VAL A 11 -0.01 9.25 11.63
CA VAL A 11 -0.06 8.54 12.92
C VAL A 11 -0.70 7.16 12.76
N THR A 12 -1.83 7.07 12.04
CA THR A 12 -2.50 5.78 11.78
C THR A 12 -1.58 4.81 11.03
N GLN A 13 -0.86 5.28 10.02
CA GLN A 13 0.09 4.45 9.27
C GLN A 13 1.26 3.98 10.15
N LEU A 14 1.79 4.87 10.99
CA LEU A 14 2.87 4.52 11.91
C LEU A 14 2.39 3.47 12.92
N ASN A 15 1.21 3.68 13.52
CA ASN A 15 0.62 2.72 14.46
C ASN A 15 0.41 1.35 13.80
N GLN A 16 -0.07 1.30 12.57
CA GLN A 16 -0.26 0.05 11.84
C GLN A 16 1.07 -0.70 11.66
N ILE A 17 2.13 0.01 11.26
CA ILE A 17 3.46 -0.60 11.12
C ILE A 17 3.97 -1.12 12.46
N VAL A 18 3.82 -0.35 13.54
CA VAL A 18 4.28 -0.75 14.88
C VAL A 18 3.52 -1.97 15.38
N LEU A 19 2.18 -1.98 15.25
CA LEU A 19 1.37 -3.12 15.69
C LEU A 19 1.73 -4.39 14.93
N LEU A 20 1.87 -4.32 13.60
CA LEU A 20 2.30 -5.47 12.80
C LEU A 20 3.68 -5.97 13.18
N ASN A 21 4.64 -5.07 13.46
CA ASN A 21 5.96 -5.50 13.96
C ASN A 21 5.87 -6.23 15.30
N ILE A 22 5.01 -5.76 16.22
CA ILE A 22 4.79 -6.38 17.52
C ILE A 22 4.16 -7.77 17.34
N GLU A 23 3.13 -7.88 16.50
CA GLU A 23 2.45 -9.13 16.18
C GLU A 23 3.40 -10.15 15.54
N GLU A 24 4.22 -9.72 14.57
CA GLU A 24 5.24 -10.55 13.94
C GLU A 24 6.27 -11.04 14.97
N ALA A 25 6.80 -10.15 15.84
CA ALA A 25 7.77 -10.49 16.85
C ALA A 25 7.20 -11.42 17.95
N LEU A 26 5.94 -11.24 18.33
CA LEU A 26 5.25 -12.11 19.29
C LEU A 26 5.03 -13.50 18.70
N TYR A 27 4.61 -13.58 17.45
CA TYR A 27 4.42 -14.86 16.76
C TYR A 27 5.73 -15.66 16.71
N ASP A 28 6.83 -15.03 16.29
CA ASP A 28 8.14 -15.66 16.18
C ASP A 28 8.65 -16.17 17.54
N ARG A 29 8.37 -15.43 18.63
CA ARG A 29 8.70 -15.85 20.00
C ARG A 29 7.87 -17.04 20.50
N THR A 30 6.59 -17.07 20.17
CA THR A 30 5.67 -18.11 20.69
C THR A 30 5.78 -19.43 19.94
N HIS A 31 6.13 -19.39 18.67
CA HIS A 31 6.16 -20.58 17.82
C HIS A 31 7.57 -21.13 17.56
N HIS A 32 8.63 -20.46 18.05
CA HIS A 32 10.04 -20.85 17.84
C HIS A 32 10.40 -21.20 16.38
N ALA A 33 9.59 -20.74 15.42
CA ALA A 33 9.77 -20.98 14.02
C ALA A 33 9.44 -19.70 13.23
N GLU A 34 10.27 -19.39 12.26
CA GLU A 34 9.93 -18.33 11.31
C GLU A 34 8.65 -18.68 10.54
N ARG A 35 7.81 -17.70 10.28
CA ARG A 35 6.63 -17.89 9.44
C ARG A 35 7.08 -18.43 8.08
N PRO A 36 6.43 -19.46 7.54
CA PRO A 36 6.79 -20.00 6.24
C PRO A 36 6.67 -18.90 5.18
N MET A 37 7.69 -18.79 4.35
CA MET A 37 7.75 -17.86 3.23
C MET A 37 7.67 -18.63 1.93
N THR A 38 6.62 -18.36 1.13
CA THR A 38 6.45 -18.95 -0.19
C THR A 38 6.74 -17.88 -1.25
N PRO A 39 7.63 -18.11 -2.22
CA PRO A 39 7.89 -17.13 -3.25
C PRO A 39 6.66 -16.92 -4.14
N ILE A 40 6.22 -15.67 -4.32
CA ILE A 40 5.22 -15.27 -5.31
C ILE A 40 5.93 -15.05 -6.65
N ASN A 41 7.04 -14.32 -6.61
CA ASN A 41 7.95 -14.14 -7.74
C ASN A 41 9.36 -13.78 -7.22
N ALA A 42 10.26 -13.31 -8.10
CA ALA A 42 11.63 -12.95 -7.72
C ALA A 42 11.73 -11.78 -6.71
N ARG A 43 10.68 -10.97 -6.57
CA ARG A 43 10.64 -9.74 -5.76
C ARG A 43 9.83 -9.87 -4.49
N PHE A 44 8.85 -10.79 -4.47
CA PHE A 44 7.85 -10.85 -3.42
C PHE A 44 7.62 -12.28 -2.93
N PHE A 45 7.33 -12.37 -1.64
CA PHE A 45 6.98 -13.59 -0.94
C PHE A 45 5.60 -13.46 -0.29
N ASP A 46 4.90 -14.58 -0.20
CA ASP A 46 3.78 -14.76 0.71
C ASP A 46 4.32 -15.21 2.07
N ARG A 47 4.14 -14.40 3.08
CA ARG A 47 4.45 -14.72 4.47
C ARG A 47 3.15 -14.85 5.27
N SER A 48 2.57 -16.04 5.24
CA SER A 48 1.30 -16.34 5.94
C SER A 48 0.15 -15.39 5.55
N GLY A 49 -0.05 -15.17 4.27
CA GLY A 49 -1.10 -14.30 3.73
C GLY A 49 -0.73 -12.82 3.67
N LEU A 50 0.53 -12.46 3.93
CA LEU A 50 1.04 -11.10 3.80
C LEU A 50 2.11 -11.03 2.71
N ILE A 51 1.99 -10.06 1.81
CA ILE A 51 3.05 -9.78 0.83
C ILE A 51 4.27 -9.21 1.55
N GLU A 52 5.41 -9.87 1.36
CA GLU A 52 6.71 -9.40 1.85
C GLU A 52 7.67 -9.15 0.69
N VAL A 53 8.36 -8.01 0.74
CA VAL A 53 9.43 -7.67 -0.21
C VAL A 53 10.67 -8.53 0.05
N CYS A 54 11.41 -8.87 -1.01
CA CYS A 54 12.64 -9.66 -0.91
C CYS A 54 13.73 -8.94 -0.10
N ASP A 55 13.80 -7.61 -0.19
CA ASP A 55 14.71 -6.77 0.58
C ASP A 55 14.14 -5.35 0.79
N ASP A 56 14.71 -4.61 1.72
CA ASP A 56 14.24 -3.29 2.13
C ASP A 56 14.47 -2.20 1.05
N GLU A 57 15.41 -2.42 0.13
CA GLU A 57 15.81 -1.49 -0.93
C GLU A 57 15.11 -1.76 -2.27
N LEU A 58 14.23 -2.78 -2.34
CA LEU A 58 13.57 -3.20 -3.58
C LEU A 58 12.98 -2.01 -4.34
N TYR A 59 12.17 -1.20 -3.70
CA TYR A 59 11.47 -0.09 -4.36
C TYR A 59 12.40 1.04 -4.80
N MET A 60 13.53 1.20 -4.12
CA MET A 60 14.54 2.20 -4.52
C MET A 60 15.27 1.75 -5.78
N ARG A 61 15.54 0.46 -5.89
CA ARG A 61 16.20 -0.16 -7.04
C ARG A 61 15.24 -0.35 -8.22
N GLU A 62 14.02 -0.80 -7.93
CA GLU A 62 12.99 -1.14 -8.91
C GLU A 62 11.66 -0.43 -8.58
N PRO A 63 11.52 0.86 -8.91
CA PRO A 63 10.33 1.65 -8.56
C PRO A 63 9.00 1.07 -9.06
N GLN A 64 8.99 0.38 -10.20
CA GLN A 64 7.81 -0.27 -10.77
C GLN A 64 7.23 -1.34 -9.84
N ALA A 65 8.03 -1.94 -8.96
CA ALA A 65 7.58 -2.90 -7.97
C ALA A 65 6.56 -2.30 -6.96
N ILE A 66 6.52 -0.96 -6.82
CA ILE A 66 5.52 -0.29 -5.96
C ILE A 66 4.10 -0.61 -6.41
N LEU A 67 3.78 -0.43 -7.68
CA LEU A 67 2.43 -0.72 -8.20
C LEU A 67 2.18 -2.22 -8.34
N GLU A 68 3.21 -2.99 -8.66
CA GLU A 68 3.14 -4.44 -8.71
C GLU A 68 2.70 -5.05 -7.36
N THR A 69 3.12 -4.47 -6.24
CA THR A 69 2.68 -4.92 -4.90
C THR A 69 1.15 -4.94 -4.77
N PHE A 70 0.48 -3.93 -5.30
CA PHE A 70 -0.99 -3.83 -5.24
C PHE A 70 -1.68 -4.74 -6.27
N LEU A 71 -1.07 -4.94 -7.42
CA LEU A 71 -1.55 -5.89 -8.41
C LEU A 71 -1.45 -7.33 -7.89
N LEU A 72 -0.35 -7.68 -7.21
CA LEU A 72 -0.19 -8.98 -6.55
C LEU A 72 -1.20 -9.16 -5.41
N TYR A 73 -1.40 -8.13 -4.58
CA TYR A 73 -2.43 -8.16 -3.54
C TYR A 73 -3.82 -8.49 -4.10
N GLN A 74 -4.15 -7.95 -5.26
CA GLN A 74 -5.44 -8.15 -5.90
C GLN A 74 -5.59 -9.54 -6.51
N ASN A 75 -4.51 -10.10 -7.07
CA ASN A 75 -4.55 -11.29 -7.91
C ASN A 75 -4.08 -12.57 -7.21
N THR A 76 -3.45 -12.48 -6.03
CA THR A 76 -2.93 -13.66 -5.34
C THR A 76 -3.93 -14.15 -4.29
N VAL A 77 -4.41 -15.36 -4.47
CA VAL A 77 -5.36 -15.97 -3.53
C VAL A 77 -4.71 -16.18 -2.17
N GLY A 78 -5.44 -15.86 -1.10
CA GLY A 78 -4.96 -16.02 0.27
C GLY A 78 -4.20 -14.81 0.82
N ILE A 79 -3.84 -13.83 -0.01
CA ILE A 79 -3.22 -12.60 0.46
C ILE A 79 -4.28 -11.67 1.06
N THR A 80 -4.02 -11.22 2.30
CA THR A 80 -4.91 -10.34 3.07
C THR A 80 -4.32 -8.96 3.35
N GLY A 81 -3.01 -8.77 3.11
CA GLY A 81 -2.35 -7.51 3.40
C GLY A 81 -0.85 -7.51 3.09
N PHE A 82 -0.14 -6.60 3.73
CA PHE A 82 1.30 -6.41 3.60
C PHE A 82 2.00 -6.63 4.95
N SER A 83 3.19 -7.23 4.92
CA SER A 83 4.04 -7.33 6.11
C SER A 83 4.51 -5.95 6.58
N ALA A 84 4.94 -5.86 7.83
CA ALA A 84 5.52 -4.64 8.39
C ALA A 84 6.75 -4.17 7.57
N ARG A 85 7.54 -5.11 7.06
CA ARG A 85 8.69 -4.83 6.18
C ARG A 85 8.26 -4.13 4.90
N THR A 86 7.26 -4.67 4.20
CA THR A 86 6.70 -4.09 2.97
C THR A 86 6.12 -2.70 3.21
N LEU A 87 5.39 -2.50 4.32
CA LEU A 87 4.84 -1.19 4.67
C LEU A 87 5.94 -0.15 4.92
N ARG A 88 7.04 -0.52 5.62
CA ARG A 88 8.20 0.37 5.82
C ARG A 88 8.86 0.73 4.50
N ALA A 89 9.10 -0.27 3.64
CA ALA A 89 9.68 -0.05 2.31
C ALA A 89 8.81 0.89 1.46
N LEU A 90 7.48 0.69 1.42
CA LEU A 90 6.54 1.60 0.75
C LEU A 90 6.58 3.02 1.33
N TYR A 91 6.68 3.14 2.65
CA TYR A 91 6.79 4.45 3.30
C TYR A 91 8.06 5.19 2.86
N SER A 92 9.20 4.50 2.86
CA SER A 92 10.50 5.03 2.44
C SER A 92 10.54 5.38 0.95
N ALA A 93 9.81 4.63 0.11
CA ALA A 93 9.75 4.86 -1.34
C ALA A 93 8.90 6.07 -1.77
N ARG A 94 8.23 6.77 -0.85
CA ARG A 94 7.37 7.93 -1.18
C ARG A 94 8.05 9.01 -2.02
N PRO A 95 9.31 9.41 -1.77
CA PRO A 95 9.96 10.46 -2.55
C PRO A 95 10.18 10.11 -4.02
N ILE A 96 10.34 8.83 -4.35
CA ILE A 96 10.60 8.39 -5.72
C ILE A 96 9.33 8.37 -6.60
N MET A 97 8.13 8.43 -6.01
CA MET A 97 6.87 8.53 -6.73
C MET A 97 6.65 9.95 -7.30
N ASN A 98 7.55 10.38 -8.13
CA ASN A 98 7.62 11.71 -8.78
C ASN A 98 7.00 11.69 -10.18
N ALA A 99 7.22 12.74 -10.98
CA ALA A 99 6.70 12.84 -12.34
C ALA A 99 7.23 11.72 -13.27
N LYS A 100 8.51 11.35 -13.14
CA LYS A 100 9.13 10.27 -13.93
C LYS A 100 8.45 8.94 -13.63
N PHE A 101 8.21 8.64 -12.35
CA PHE A 101 7.48 7.44 -11.93
C PHE A 101 6.07 7.38 -12.54
N ARG A 102 5.34 8.51 -12.54
CA ARG A 102 3.99 8.57 -13.08
C ARG A 102 3.92 8.42 -14.60
N SER A 103 4.93 8.91 -15.32
CA SER A 103 5.00 8.84 -16.79
C SER A 103 5.58 7.53 -17.31
N ASP A 104 6.10 6.68 -16.45
CA ASP A 104 6.68 5.38 -16.82
C ASP A 104 5.60 4.47 -17.45
N PRO A 105 5.81 3.95 -18.67
CA PRO A 105 4.86 3.07 -19.33
C PRO A 105 4.55 1.80 -18.53
N VAL A 106 5.54 1.20 -17.87
CA VAL A 106 5.36 -0.01 -17.07
C VAL A 106 4.43 0.27 -15.89
N ASN A 107 4.62 1.40 -15.21
CA ASN A 107 3.75 1.81 -14.11
C ASN A 107 2.31 2.10 -14.59
N ARG A 108 2.16 2.71 -15.76
CA ARG A 108 0.85 2.95 -16.36
C ARG A 108 0.15 1.64 -16.70
N ASP A 109 0.85 0.71 -17.31
CA ASP A 109 0.28 -0.58 -17.71
C ASP A 109 -0.09 -1.42 -16.47
N THR A 110 0.74 -1.41 -15.43
CA THR A 110 0.44 -2.06 -14.15
C THR A 110 -0.79 -1.44 -13.47
N PHE A 111 -0.89 -0.10 -13.45
CA PHE A 111 -2.06 0.57 -12.90
C PHE A 111 -3.33 0.28 -13.69
N MET A 112 -3.23 0.26 -15.02
CA MET A 112 -4.35 -0.14 -15.89
C MET A 112 -4.75 -1.61 -15.68
N ALA A 113 -3.80 -2.50 -15.39
CA ALA A 113 -4.09 -3.89 -15.05
C ALA A 113 -4.90 -3.98 -13.74
N ILE A 114 -4.54 -3.19 -12.71
CA ILE A 114 -5.32 -3.10 -11.46
C ILE A 114 -6.77 -2.66 -11.75
N LEU A 115 -6.96 -1.65 -12.60
CA LEU A 115 -8.28 -1.11 -12.93
C LEU A 115 -9.13 -2.05 -13.81
N LYS A 116 -8.48 -2.88 -14.63
CA LYS A 116 -9.16 -3.81 -15.54
C LYS A 116 -9.44 -5.17 -14.91
N ALA A 117 -8.94 -5.42 -13.72
CA ALA A 117 -9.20 -6.68 -13.03
C ALA A 117 -10.70 -6.86 -12.79
N PRO A 118 -11.23 -8.08 -12.92
CA PRO A 118 -12.67 -8.34 -12.77
C PRO A 118 -13.16 -8.11 -11.34
N GLU A 119 -12.27 -8.25 -10.36
CA GLU A 119 -12.59 -8.14 -8.93
C GLU A 119 -11.47 -7.43 -8.15
N GLY A 120 -11.77 -7.02 -6.91
CA GLY A 120 -10.77 -6.51 -5.97
C GLY A 120 -10.33 -5.05 -6.20
N ILE A 121 -10.84 -4.33 -7.19
CA ILE A 121 -10.43 -2.96 -7.53
C ILE A 121 -10.58 -2.04 -6.31
N THR A 122 -11.74 -2.06 -5.66
CA THR A 122 -12.01 -1.22 -4.48
C THR A 122 -11.05 -1.49 -3.34
N HIS A 123 -10.70 -2.75 -3.08
CA HIS A 123 -9.75 -3.13 -2.03
C HIS A 123 -8.34 -2.66 -2.38
N ALA A 124 -7.88 -2.87 -3.61
CA ALA A 124 -6.57 -2.39 -4.06
C ALA A 124 -6.47 -0.86 -3.98
N MET A 125 -7.49 -0.13 -4.44
CA MET A 125 -7.53 1.34 -4.40
C MET A 125 -7.55 1.89 -2.96
N ARG A 126 -8.31 1.27 -2.06
CA ARG A 126 -8.30 1.63 -0.63
C ARG A 126 -6.92 1.43 -0.02
N LEU A 127 -6.29 0.29 -0.28
CA LEU A 127 -4.96 -0.02 0.24
C LEU A 127 -3.90 0.93 -0.33
N MET A 128 -3.98 1.26 -1.63
CA MET A 128 -3.15 2.30 -2.24
C MET A 128 -3.37 3.68 -1.59
N ASN A 129 -4.61 4.04 -1.29
CA ASN A 129 -4.91 5.30 -0.60
C ASN A 129 -4.39 5.30 0.83
N GLN A 130 -4.62 4.24 1.60
CA GLN A 130 -4.10 4.08 2.96
C GLN A 130 -2.59 4.25 3.01
N ASN A 131 -1.87 3.64 2.09
CA ASN A 131 -0.41 3.72 2.00
C ASN A 131 0.11 4.98 1.30
N SER A 132 -0.77 5.93 0.99
CA SER A 132 -0.42 7.19 0.32
C SER A 132 0.20 7.04 -1.07
N VAL A 133 0.00 5.90 -1.72
CA VAL A 133 0.45 5.62 -3.09
C VAL A 133 -0.51 6.22 -4.11
N LEU A 134 -1.82 6.03 -3.92
CA LEU A 134 -2.84 6.48 -4.87
C LEU A 134 -2.73 7.98 -5.18
N GLY A 135 -2.72 8.83 -4.17
CA GLY A 135 -2.62 10.28 -4.36
C GLY A 135 -1.26 10.77 -4.88
N ARG A 136 -0.21 9.92 -4.82
CA ARG A 136 1.09 10.21 -5.44
C ARG A 136 1.12 9.80 -6.90
N TYR A 137 0.49 8.71 -7.23
CA TYR A 137 0.39 8.23 -8.59
C TYR A 137 -0.66 9.03 -9.39
N LEU A 138 -1.89 9.09 -8.91
CA LEU A 138 -2.95 9.92 -9.47
C LEU A 138 -2.92 11.31 -8.82
N TRP A 139 -2.15 12.21 -9.38
CA TRP A 139 -1.99 13.56 -8.85
C TRP A 139 -3.33 14.32 -8.63
N PRO A 140 -4.33 14.26 -9.55
CA PRO A 140 -5.63 14.89 -9.30
C PRO A 140 -6.33 14.34 -8.04
N PHE A 141 -6.21 13.04 -7.76
CA PHE A 141 -6.78 12.41 -6.57
C PHE A 141 -6.24 13.01 -5.26
N ARG A 142 -4.96 13.44 -5.25
CA ARG A 142 -4.37 14.13 -4.10
C ARG A 142 -5.14 15.36 -3.67
N ASN A 143 -5.81 16.04 -4.60
CA ASN A 143 -6.56 17.26 -4.31
C ASN A 143 -7.82 16.99 -3.49
N ILE A 144 -8.42 15.81 -3.63
CA ILE A 144 -9.64 15.41 -2.91
C ILE A 144 -9.35 14.70 -1.59
N VAL A 145 -8.12 14.21 -1.38
CA VAL A 145 -7.73 13.54 -0.13
C VAL A 145 -7.84 14.51 1.04
N GLY A 146 -8.63 14.12 2.03
CA GLY A 146 -8.89 14.93 3.23
C GLY A 146 -9.75 16.17 2.99
N GLN A 147 -10.45 16.27 1.85
CA GLN A 147 -11.50 17.27 1.67
C GLN A 147 -12.78 16.78 2.33
N MET A 148 -13.33 17.61 3.22
CA MET A 148 -14.67 17.39 3.76
C MET A 148 -15.68 18.08 2.86
N GLN A 149 -16.78 17.41 2.58
CA GLN A 149 -17.98 18.07 2.05
C GLN A 149 -18.63 18.84 3.20
N HIS A 150 -18.87 20.13 2.98
CA HIS A 150 -19.55 20.98 3.96
C HIS A 150 -21.07 20.86 3.82
N ASP A 151 -21.58 19.64 4.01
CA ASP A 151 -23.01 19.41 4.15
C ASP A 151 -23.32 18.59 5.41
N LEU A 152 -24.59 18.61 5.81
CA LEU A 152 -25.06 17.96 7.03
C LEU A 152 -25.14 16.42 6.92
N PHE A 153 -24.86 15.85 5.75
CA PHE A 153 -25.12 14.44 5.45
C PHE A 153 -23.84 13.60 5.26
N HIS A 154 -22.66 14.23 5.11
CA HIS A 154 -21.42 13.53 4.83
C HIS A 154 -20.48 13.51 6.04
N VAL A 155 -20.33 12.35 6.65
CA VAL A 155 -19.44 12.11 7.81
C VAL A 155 -18.00 11.82 7.35
N TYR A 156 -17.82 11.37 6.11
CA TYR A 156 -16.54 10.94 5.56
C TYR A 156 -15.93 11.98 4.61
N THR A 157 -14.62 11.93 4.45
CA THR A 157 -13.91 12.75 3.45
C THR A 157 -14.16 12.24 2.03
N VAL A 158 -14.02 13.12 1.01
CA VAL A 158 -14.31 12.81 -0.39
C VAL A 158 -13.54 11.59 -0.90
N ASP A 159 -12.29 11.43 -0.46
CA ASP A 159 -11.46 10.27 -0.83
C ASP A 159 -11.88 8.94 -0.18
N GLN A 160 -12.73 8.98 0.84
CA GLN A 160 -13.31 7.78 1.46
C GLN A 160 -14.65 7.39 0.83
N HIS A 161 -15.28 8.33 0.12
CA HIS A 161 -16.52 8.07 -0.63
C HIS A 161 -16.27 7.51 -2.03
N THR A 162 -15.06 7.63 -2.53
CA THR A 162 -14.67 7.14 -3.87
C THR A 162 -14.22 5.69 -3.79
#